data_c4299c9412342240e17ea6a53f5b5a9b
#
_entry.id   c4299c9412342240e17ea6a53f5b5a9b
#
_cell.length_a   1.000
_cell.length_b   1.000
_cell.length_c   1.000
_cell.angle_alpha   90.00
_cell.angle_beta   90.00
_cell.angle_gamma   90.00
#
_symmetry.space_group_name_H-M   'P 1'
#
loop_
_entity.id
_entity.type
_entity.pdbx_description
1 polymer ?
#
loop_
_entity_poly.entity_id
_entity_poly.type
_entity_poly.pdbx_seq_one_letter_code
_entity_poly.pdbx_strand_id
1 'polypeptide(L)'
;SLIKSKRFSTRDKDEVTSVVAESGVTSALTAIFNAPLAGIAFVIEELEHKISGLLVVALTFGSATSLFTSYSLRKLLDLPERLFALSLPTLPPSYFWAILLLGVILGILATLYVKLIKAFGKPNFLKKIPVVIKLIAVFLITGATGIFLTNVLGGGSFVIRELLSVAFPWWILLVMLVVKSLLTALALSSSSHGGLLMPTLAIGAIAGALLGKMALLLGVPSEYYSLFVIAGALSFFGGVYRAPISAILLTIELTGNAHGIATIGAEIIITFIVAESLLKIPYRRIFDKIKTKKNKSNDIKNNGFLKTPLDTHQN
;
A
#
# COMPACT_ATOMS: atom_id res chain seq x y z
N SER A 1 -13.56 -24.56 0.30
CA SER A 1 -14.33 -25.81 0.54
C SER A 1 -13.69 -26.76 1.55
N LEU A 2 -12.38 -26.65 1.85
CA LEU A 2 -11.67 -27.45 2.87
C LEU A 2 -12.13 -27.15 4.31
N ILE A 3 -12.76 -26.02 4.55
CA ILE A 3 -13.19 -25.53 5.88
C ILE A 3 -14.59 -26.08 6.27
N LYS A 4 -15.26 -26.84 5.41
CA LYS A 4 -16.58 -27.42 5.67
C LYS A 4 -16.57 -28.71 6.50
N SER A 5 -15.43 -29.12 7.06
CA SER A 5 -15.35 -30.30 7.92
C SER A 5 -16.09 -30.05 9.24
N LYS A 6 -17.00 -30.97 9.61
CA LYS A 6 -17.80 -30.95 10.85
C LYS A 6 -16.99 -31.00 12.17
N ARG A 7 -15.66 -31.07 12.10
CA ARG A 7 -14.77 -31.23 13.26
C ARG A 7 -14.30 -29.93 13.93
N PHE A 8 -14.53 -28.75 13.32
CA PHE A 8 -14.07 -27.48 13.89
C PHE A 8 -15.21 -26.70 14.51
N SER A 9 -14.98 -26.14 15.68
CA SER A 9 -15.84 -25.14 16.30
C SER A 9 -15.99 -23.92 15.37
N THR A 10 -17.08 -23.18 15.47
CA THR A 10 -17.27 -21.93 14.66
C THR A 10 -16.14 -20.96 14.89
N ARG A 11 -15.63 -20.85 16.12
CA ARG A 11 -14.51 -20.00 16.51
C ARG A 11 -13.18 -20.42 15.84
N ASP A 12 -12.92 -21.74 15.77
CA ASP A 12 -11.73 -22.28 15.12
C ASP A 12 -11.77 -22.03 13.60
N LYS A 13 -12.97 -22.07 12.99
CA LYS A 13 -13.15 -21.78 11.56
C LYS A 13 -12.86 -20.32 11.22
N ASP A 14 -13.29 -19.39 12.06
CA ASP A 14 -13.07 -17.98 11.86
C ASP A 14 -11.57 -17.65 12.00
N GLU A 15 -10.89 -18.25 12.98
CA GLU A 15 -9.45 -18.10 13.17
C GLU A 15 -8.65 -18.66 11.97
N VAL A 16 -8.95 -19.87 11.54
CA VAL A 16 -8.29 -20.49 10.37
C VAL A 16 -8.56 -19.67 9.11
N THR A 17 -9.77 -19.14 8.93
CA THR A 17 -10.11 -18.32 7.77
C THR A 17 -9.30 -17.01 7.76
N SER A 18 -9.12 -16.38 8.92
CA SER A 18 -8.28 -15.17 9.06
C SER A 18 -6.83 -15.47 8.72
N VAL A 19 -6.25 -16.51 9.32
CA VAL A 19 -4.87 -16.94 9.08
C VAL A 19 -4.60 -17.25 7.61
N VAL A 20 -5.53 -17.94 6.92
CA VAL A 20 -5.41 -18.24 5.49
C VAL A 20 -5.46 -16.95 4.66
N ALA A 21 -6.36 -16.02 4.99
CA ALA A 21 -6.44 -14.74 4.28
C ALA A 21 -5.17 -13.89 4.46
N GLU A 22 -4.63 -13.85 5.67
CA GLU A 22 -3.41 -13.11 6.01
C GLU A 22 -2.16 -13.73 5.37
N SER A 23 -2.07 -15.07 5.35
CA SER A 23 -1.05 -15.78 4.58
C SER A 23 -1.14 -15.48 3.08
N GLY A 24 -2.36 -15.35 2.54
CA GLY A 24 -2.59 -14.91 1.17
C GLY A 24 -2.07 -13.51 0.88
N VAL A 25 -2.26 -12.55 1.82
CA VAL A 25 -1.70 -11.19 1.70
C VAL A 25 -0.19 -11.21 1.70
N THR A 26 0.44 -11.94 2.64
CA THR A 26 1.91 -12.10 2.70
C THR A 26 2.45 -12.71 1.40
N SER A 27 1.81 -13.77 0.91
CA SER A 27 2.21 -14.44 -0.33
C SER A 27 2.11 -13.50 -1.54
N ALA A 28 1.05 -12.69 -1.63
CA ALA A 28 0.87 -11.72 -2.70
C ALA A 28 1.95 -10.63 -2.67
N LEU A 29 2.27 -10.09 -1.49
CA LEU A 29 3.34 -9.11 -1.32
C LEU A 29 4.71 -9.70 -1.70
N THR A 30 4.98 -10.93 -1.27
CA THR A 30 6.21 -11.64 -1.63
C THR A 30 6.32 -11.84 -3.14
N ALA A 31 5.25 -12.25 -3.82
CA ALA A 31 5.26 -12.45 -5.27
C ALA A 31 5.51 -11.15 -6.05
N ILE A 32 4.88 -10.04 -5.62
CA ILE A 32 4.99 -8.73 -6.30
C ILE A 32 6.38 -8.13 -6.11
N PHE A 33 6.86 -8.09 -4.87
CA PHE A 33 8.07 -7.36 -4.49
C PHE A 33 9.31 -8.22 -4.38
N ASN A 34 9.17 -9.53 -4.44
CA ASN A 34 10.24 -10.49 -4.08
C ASN A 34 10.77 -10.24 -2.66
N ALA A 35 9.85 -9.92 -1.73
CA ALA A 35 10.12 -9.39 -0.41
C ALA A 35 9.37 -10.20 0.68
N PRO A 36 9.87 -11.40 1.05
CA PRO A 36 9.21 -12.27 2.02
C PRO A 36 9.16 -11.69 3.42
N LEU A 37 10.25 -11.07 3.89
CA LEU A 37 10.32 -10.52 5.26
C LEU A 37 9.43 -9.28 5.41
N ALA A 38 9.44 -8.40 4.42
CA ALA A 38 8.56 -7.23 4.40
C ALA A 38 7.08 -7.64 4.34
N GLY A 39 6.75 -8.69 3.59
CA GLY A 39 5.39 -9.23 3.53
C GLY A 39 4.90 -9.78 4.87
N ILE A 40 5.73 -10.53 5.59
CA ILE A 40 5.42 -11.04 6.94
C ILE A 40 5.26 -9.87 7.92
N ALA A 41 6.22 -8.94 7.94
CA ALA A 41 6.18 -7.78 8.81
C ALA A 41 4.93 -6.92 8.58
N PHE A 42 4.54 -6.72 7.32
CA PHE A 42 3.35 -5.94 6.95
C PHE A 42 2.06 -6.53 7.53
N VAL A 43 1.90 -7.84 7.46
CA VAL A 43 0.73 -8.50 8.06
C VAL A 43 0.72 -8.33 9.57
N ILE A 44 1.88 -8.47 10.22
CA ILE A 44 2.00 -8.31 11.69
C ILE A 44 1.72 -6.86 12.11
N GLU A 45 2.25 -5.87 11.38
CA GLU A 45 2.09 -4.46 11.73
C GLU A 45 0.69 -3.91 11.40
N GLU A 46 0.11 -4.29 10.26
CA GLU A 46 -1.11 -3.65 9.75
C GLU A 46 -2.38 -4.47 9.99
N LEU A 47 -2.33 -5.79 9.89
CA LEU A 47 -3.53 -6.63 9.86
C LEU A 47 -3.78 -7.38 11.16
N GLU A 48 -2.73 -7.82 11.88
CA GLU A 48 -2.87 -8.74 13.01
C GLU A 48 -2.69 -8.05 14.36
N HIS A 49 -3.61 -8.33 15.27
CA HIS A 49 -3.58 -7.81 16.64
C HIS A 49 -3.02 -8.82 17.65
N LYS A 50 -3.02 -10.10 17.29
CA LYS A 50 -2.55 -11.19 18.15
C LYS A 50 -1.71 -12.16 17.34
N ILE A 51 -0.43 -12.19 17.62
CA ILE A 51 0.49 -13.11 16.98
C ILE A 51 0.27 -14.50 17.59
N SER A 52 -0.23 -15.45 16.80
CA SER A 52 -0.33 -16.86 17.17
C SER A 52 0.77 -17.67 16.48
N GLY A 53 1.17 -18.80 17.09
CA GLY A 53 2.14 -19.71 16.46
C GLY A 53 1.68 -20.21 15.10
N LEU A 54 0.37 -20.49 14.95
CA LEU A 54 -0.24 -20.89 13.69
C LEU A 54 -0.10 -19.81 12.62
N LEU A 55 -0.32 -18.54 12.99
CA LEU A 55 -0.16 -17.41 12.08
C LEU A 55 1.28 -17.32 11.58
N VAL A 56 2.27 -17.32 12.48
CA VAL A 56 3.69 -17.23 12.10
C VAL A 56 4.08 -18.33 11.12
N VAL A 57 3.68 -19.57 11.39
CA VAL A 57 3.94 -20.71 10.49
C VAL A 57 3.28 -20.49 9.13
N ALA A 58 2.01 -20.06 9.11
CA ALA A 58 1.27 -19.84 7.86
C ALA A 58 1.87 -18.69 7.02
N LEU A 59 2.25 -17.58 7.65
CA LEU A 59 2.89 -16.45 6.96
C LEU A 59 4.26 -16.86 6.39
N THR A 60 5.07 -17.57 7.18
CA THR A 60 6.41 -18.01 6.76
C THR A 60 6.31 -19.01 5.62
N PHE A 61 5.42 -20.01 5.72
CA PHE A 61 5.24 -21.01 4.68
C PHE A 61 4.64 -20.40 3.41
N GLY A 62 3.65 -19.52 3.55
CA GLY A 62 3.04 -18.79 2.44
C GLY A 62 4.05 -17.92 1.70
N SER A 63 4.89 -17.18 2.43
CA SER A 63 5.92 -16.34 1.80
C SER A 63 7.03 -17.17 1.15
N ALA A 64 7.49 -18.26 1.79
CA ALA A 64 8.52 -19.12 1.24
C ALA A 64 8.08 -19.80 -0.06
N THR A 65 6.87 -20.36 -0.09
CA THR A 65 6.30 -20.98 -1.30
C THR A 65 6.07 -19.95 -2.40
N SER A 66 5.61 -18.76 -2.06
CA SER A 66 5.42 -17.66 -3.00
C SER A 66 6.75 -17.18 -3.58
N LEU A 67 7.78 -17.04 -2.75
CA LEU A 67 9.13 -16.67 -3.19
C LEU A 67 9.70 -17.69 -4.17
N PHE A 68 9.63 -18.98 -3.82
CA PHE A 68 10.12 -20.06 -4.68
C PHE A 68 9.39 -20.10 -6.02
N THR A 69 8.06 -20.02 -6.01
CA THR A 69 7.26 -20.02 -7.24
C THR A 69 7.54 -18.78 -8.10
N SER A 70 7.61 -17.61 -7.47
CA SER A 70 7.90 -16.35 -8.15
C SER A 70 9.31 -16.35 -8.77
N TYR A 71 10.31 -16.84 -8.03
CA TYR A 71 11.68 -16.99 -8.52
C TYR A 71 11.75 -17.94 -9.73
N SER A 72 11.12 -19.11 -9.62
CA SER A 72 11.08 -20.11 -10.69
C SER A 72 10.43 -19.57 -11.96
N LEU A 73 9.29 -18.86 -11.82
CA LEU A 73 8.60 -18.25 -12.95
C LEU A 73 9.39 -17.11 -13.58
N ARG A 74 10.02 -16.24 -12.77
CA ARG A 74 10.85 -15.14 -13.27
C ARG A 74 12.05 -15.67 -14.06
N LYS A 75 12.69 -16.72 -13.56
CA LYS A 75 13.79 -17.39 -14.26
C LYS A 75 13.34 -18.04 -15.57
N LEU A 76 12.16 -18.67 -15.58
CA LEU A 76 11.61 -19.29 -16.78
C LEU A 76 11.25 -18.25 -17.86
N LEU A 77 10.78 -17.07 -17.45
CA LEU A 77 10.33 -15.98 -18.33
C LEU A 77 11.41 -14.91 -18.59
N ASP A 78 12.62 -15.13 -18.13
CA ASP A 78 13.76 -14.18 -18.25
C ASP A 78 13.42 -12.78 -17.71
N LEU A 79 12.70 -12.72 -16.57
CA LEU A 79 12.30 -11.48 -15.92
C LEU A 79 13.29 -11.09 -14.82
N PRO A 80 13.45 -9.79 -14.54
CA PRO A 80 14.37 -9.33 -13.49
C PRO A 80 13.94 -9.87 -12.12
N GLU A 81 14.92 -10.31 -11.33
CA GLU A 81 14.69 -10.88 -10.00
C GLU A 81 14.14 -9.84 -9.00
N ARG A 82 14.56 -8.59 -9.11
CA ARG A 82 14.15 -7.49 -8.25
C ARG A 82 13.39 -6.41 -9.00
N LEU A 83 12.45 -5.79 -8.33
CA LEU A 83 11.66 -4.71 -8.94
C LEU A 83 12.53 -3.48 -9.24
N PHE A 84 13.48 -3.17 -8.35
CA PHE A 84 14.42 -2.06 -8.45
C PHE A 84 15.82 -2.53 -8.06
N ALA A 85 16.58 -3.06 -9.03
CA ALA A 85 17.98 -3.43 -8.82
C ALA A 85 18.85 -2.17 -8.88
N LEU A 86 18.93 -1.42 -7.78
CA LEU A 86 19.69 -0.18 -7.68
C LEU A 86 20.73 -0.28 -6.56
N SER A 87 21.96 0.06 -6.88
CA SER A 87 22.94 0.40 -5.86
C SER A 87 22.67 1.82 -5.40
N LEU A 88 22.03 1.96 -4.24
CA LEU A 88 21.80 3.28 -3.66
C LEU A 88 23.10 3.82 -3.08
N PRO A 89 23.49 5.06 -3.40
CA PRO A 89 24.65 5.69 -2.81
C PRO A 89 24.44 5.95 -1.32
N THR A 90 25.49 5.85 -0.53
CA THR A 90 25.48 6.26 0.87
C THR A 90 25.55 7.76 0.97
N LEU A 91 24.55 8.39 1.60
CA LEU A 91 24.51 9.83 1.77
C LEU A 91 25.53 10.27 2.84
N PRO A 92 26.42 11.23 2.54
CA PRO A 92 27.31 11.81 3.55
C PRO A 92 26.53 12.53 4.65
N PRO A 93 27.05 12.56 5.90
CA PRO A 93 26.39 13.24 7.02
C PRO A 93 26.03 14.70 6.77
N SER A 94 26.81 15.38 5.94
CA SER A 94 26.58 16.80 5.54
C SER A 94 25.22 17.04 4.86
N TYR A 95 24.61 16.00 4.25
CA TYR A 95 23.33 16.09 3.56
C TYR A 95 22.19 15.40 4.32
N PHE A 96 22.39 14.91 5.53
CA PHE A 96 21.33 14.26 6.32
C PHE A 96 20.15 15.18 6.61
N TRP A 97 20.38 16.49 6.68
CA TRP A 97 19.31 17.48 6.83
C TRP A 97 18.25 17.37 5.74
N ALA A 98 18.66 17.06 4.49
CA ALA A 98 17.74 16.92 3.36
C ALA A 98 16.80 15.72 3.53
N ILE A 99 17.32 14.59 4.01
CA ILE A 99 16.54 13.38 4.31
C ILE A 99 15.59 13.61 5.50
N LEU A 100 16.05 14.29 6.54
CA LEU A 100 15.19 14.62 7.70
C LEU A 100 14.02 15.53 7.28
N LEU A 101 14.31 16.55 6.46
CA LEU A 101 13.30 17.44 5.91
C LEU A 101 12.31 16.69 5.01
N LEU A 102 12.83 15.80 4.15
CA LEU A 102 12.01 14.92 3.30
C LEU A 102 11.04 14.11 4.16
N GLY A 103 11.53 13.47 5.23
CA GLY A 103 10.70 12.68 6.14
C GLY A 103 9.55 13.49 6.78
N VAL A 104 9.81 14.72 7.21
CA VAL A 104 8.77 15.60 7.76
C VAL A 104 7.72 15.94 6.72
N ILE A 105 8.13 16.35 5.52
CA ILE A 105 7.20 16.71 4.43
C ILE A 105 6.38 15.51 4.01
N LEU A 106 6.99 14.32 3.87
CA LEU A 106 6.30 13.10 3.51
C LEU A 106 5.30 12.66 4.59
N GLY A 107 5.60 12.87 5.88
CA GLY A 107 4.65 12.61 6.96
C GLY A 107 3.40 13.48 6.88
N ILE A 108 3.58 14.77 6.55
CA ILE A 108 2.46 15.68 6.29
C ILE A 108 1.67 15.24 5.06
N LEU A 109 2.35 14.92 3.95
CA LEU A 109 1.72 14.45 2.72
C LEU A 109 0.96 13.12 2.93
N ALA A 110 1.54 12.17 3.67
CA ALA A 110 0.89 10.92 4.03
C ALA A 110 -0.41 11.17 4.81
N THR A 111 -0.39 12.10 5.76
CA THR A 111 -1.57 12.53 6.51
C THR A 111 -2.64 13.13 5.59
N LEU A 112 -2.25 14.03 4.69
CA LEU A 112 -3.16 14.66 3.72
C LEU A 112 -3.76 13.62 2.78
N TYR A 113 -2.95 12.68 2.29
CA TYR A 113 -3.40 11.61 1.42
C TYR A 113 -4.41 10.69 2.10
N VAL A 114 -4.16 10.29 3.36
CA VAL A 114 -5.12 9.50 4.14
C VAL A 114 -6.43 10.27 4.36
N LYS A 115 -6.37 11.58 4.64
CA LYS A 115 -7.56 12.42 4.74
C LYS A 115 -8.30 12.54 3.41
N LEU A 116 -7.58 12.64 2.29
CA LEU A 116 -8.13 12.68 0.94
C LEU A 116 -8.93 11.39 0.64
N ILE A 117 -8.34 10.22 0.85
CA ILE A 117 -9.03 8.94 0.68
C ILE A 117 -10.30 8.86 1.53
N LYS A 118 -10.23 9.32 2.80
CA LYS A 118 -11.41 9.36 3.68
C LYS A 118 -12.49 10.32 3.17
N ALA A 119 -12.10 11.48 2.66
CA ALA A 119 -13.03 12.46 2.12
C ALA A 119 -13.80 11.90 0.91
N PHE A 120 -13.10 11.24 -0.01
CA PHE A 120 -13.71 10.59 -1.17
C PHE A 120 -14.56 9.36 -0.82
N GLY A 121 -14.25 8.65 0.27
CA GLY A 121 -15.02 7.49 0.73
C GLY A 121 -16.35 7.83 1.45
N LYS A 122 -16.59 9.11 1.80
CA LYS A 122 -17.72 9.52 2.66
C LYS A 122 -18.91 10.22 2.00
N PRO A 123 -18.84 10.80 0.78
CA PRO A 123 -19.94 11.66 0.33
C PRO A 123 -21.24 10.88 0.18
N ASN A 124 -22.28 11.37 0.86
CA ASN A 124 -23.59 10.71 0.90
C ASN A 124 -24.26 10.66 -0.48
N PHE A 125 -23.94 11.60 -1.39
CA PHE A 125 -24.46 11.59 -2.75
C PHE A 125 -23.89 10.42 -3.56
N LEU A 126 -22.62 10.04 -3.36
CA LEU A 126 -22.02 8.89 -4.02
C LEU A 126 -22.65 7.55 -3.62
N LYS A 127 -23.26 7.47 -2.43
CA LYS A 127 -23.95 6.25 -1.98
C LYS A 127 -25.23 5.97 -2.78
N LYS A 128 -25.87 7.01 -3.33
CA LYS A 128 -27.08 6.90 -4.15
C LYS A 128 -26.79 6.48 -5.59
N ILE A 129 -25.54 6.64 -6.06
CA ILE A 129 -25.16 6.31 -7.44
C ILE A 129 -24.85 4.81 -7.53
N PRO A 130 -25.41 4.08 -8.51
CA PRO A 130 -25.07 2.68 -8.78
C PRO A 130 -23.56 2.48 -8.95
N VAL A 131 -23.04 1.36 -8.44
CA VAL A 131 -21.59 1.05 -8.50
C VAL A 131 -21.07 1.05 -9.95
N VAL A 132 -21.87 0.55 -10.89
CA VAL A 132 -21.51 0.50 -12.30
C VAL A 132 -21.26 1.90 -12.88
N ILE A 133 -22.12 2.87 -12.57
CA ILE A 133 -21.96 4.27 -13.06
C ILE A 133 -20.68 4.89 -12.47
N LYS A 134 -20.40 4.64 -11.17
CA LYS A 134 -19.14 5.11 -10.55
C LYS A 134 -17.91 4.51 -11.23
N LEU A 135 -17.93 3.21 -11.52
CA LEU A 135 -16.84 2.54 -12.21
C LEU A 135 -16.62 3.14 -13.61
N ILE A 136 -17.69 3.28 -14.40
CA ILE A 136 -17.61 3.90 -15.73
C ILE A 136 -17.02 5.31 -15.64
N ALA A 137 -17.50 6.14 -14.72
CA ALA A 137 -17.00 7.50 -14.53
C ALA A 137 -15.50 7.52 -14.18
N VAL A 138 -15.06 6.66 -13.26
CA VAL A 138 -13.64 6.58 -12.87
C VAL A 138 -12.78 6.08 -14.03
N PHE A 139 -13.24 5.09 -14.81
CA PHE A 139 -12.51 4.63 -15.99
C PHE A 139 -12.41 5.70 -17.07
N LEU A 140 -13.47 6.46 -17.32
CA LEU A 140 -13.46 7.57 -18.29
C LEU A 140 -12.51 8.69 -17.84
N ILE A 141 -12.55 9.10 -16.58
CA ILE A 141 -11.64 10.11 -16.02
C ILE A 141 -10.20 9.62 -16.10
N THR A 142 -9.93 8.37 -15.73
CA THR A 142 -8.59 7.79 -15.79
C THR A 142 -8.10 7.69 -17.24
N GLY A 143 -8.95 7.26 -18.18
CA GLY A 143 -8.63 7.19 -19.60
C GLY A 143 -8.34 8.56 -20.20
N ALA A 144 -9.19 9.55 -19.93
CA ALA A 144 -8.98 10.93 -20.36
C ALA A 144 -7.68 11.53 -19.80
N THR A 145 -7.39 11.28 -18.51
CA THR A 145 -6.12 11.70 -17.89
C THR A 145 -4.93 11.04 -18.57
N GLY A 146 -5.06 9.77 -18.95
CA GLY A 146 -4.01 9.00 -19.61
C GLY A 146 -3.61 9.50 -20.99
N ILE A 147 -4.48 10.21 -21.70
CA ILE A 147 -4.17 10.83 -22.98
C ILE A 147 -3.09 11.93 -22.82
N PHE A 148 -3.14 12.67 -21.71
CA PHE A 148 -2.22 13.78 -21.43
C PHE A 148 -1.04 13.38 -20.53
N LEU A 149 -1.24 12.40 -19.63
CA LEU A 149 -0.29 11.99 -18.60
C LEU A 149 -0.26 10.45 -18.48
N THR A 150 0.28 9.79 -19.49
CA THR A 150 0.40 8.31 -19.55
C THR A 150 1.12 7.73 -18.33
N ASN A 151 2.11 8.45 -17.81
CA ASN A 151 2.96 8.04 -16.68
C ASN A 151 2.19 7.93 -15.36
N VAL A 152 1.00 8.54 -15.25
CA VAL A 152 0.16 8.47 -14.06
C VAL A 152 -0.73 7.23 -14.06
N LEU A 153 -0.87 6.54 -15.19
CA LEU A 153 -1.74 5.36 -15.32
C LEU A 153 -1.19 4.13 -14.58
N GLY A 154 -2.07 3.17 -14.38
CA GLY A 154 -1.74 1.86 -13.79
C GLY A 154 -1.35 1.91 -12.31
N GLY A 155 -0.77 0.84 -11.81
CA GLY A 155 -0.39 0.67 -10.41
C GLY A 155 0.73 1.59 -9.94
N GLY A 156 1.67 1.98 -10.81
CA GLY A 156 2.73 2.91 -10.48
C GLY A 156 4.16 2.33 -10.55
N SER A 157 4.35 1.03 -10.79
CA SER A 157 5.69 0.46 -10.97
C SER A 157 6.43 1.07 -12.16
N PHE A 158 5.69 1.40 -13.22
CA PHE A 158 6.24 2.04 -14.40
C PHE A 158 6.76 3.45 -14.08
N VAL A 159 5.96 4.27 -13.39
CA VAL A 159 6.37 5.64 -13.05
C VAL A 159 7.61 5.66 -12.15
N ILE A 160 7.73 4.72 -11.21
CA ILE A 160 8.92 4.64 -10.35
C ILE A 160 10.19 4.38 -11.19
N ARG A 161 10.12 3.46 -12.15
CA ARG A 161 11.25 3.18 -13.06
C ARG A 161 11.58 4.39 -13.92
N GLU A 162 10.59 5.09 -14.44
CA GLU A 162 10.82 6.30 -15.24
C GLU A 162 11.46 7.42 -14.41
N LEU A 163 11.04 7.62 -13.17
CA LEU A 163 11.64 8.61 -12.27
C LEU A 163 13.12 8.35 -12.00
N LEU A 164 13.55 7.10 -12.09
CA LEU A 164 14.94 6.71 -11.92
C LEU A 164 15.79 6.86 -13.20
N SER A 165 15.14 6.86 -14.37
CA SER A 165 15.84 6.88 -15.69
C SER A 165 15.67 8.20 -16.43
N VAL A 166 14.57 8.94 -16.20
CA VAL A 166 14.22 10.15 -16.93
C VAL A 166 14.14 11.35 -15.98
N ALA A 167 14.74 12.45 -16.37
CA ALA A 167 14.68 13.71 -15.61
C ALA A 167 13.40 14.49 -15.97
N PHE A 168 12.36 14.36 -15.16
CA PHE A 168 11.14 15.16 -15.31
C PHE A 168 11.33 16.59 -14.80
N PRO A 169 10.73 17.62 -15.42
CA PRO A 169 10.64 18.96 -14.87
C PRO A 169 9.88 18.97 -13.53
N TRP A 170 10.23 19.84 -12.59
CA TRP A 170 9.61 19.88 -11.26
C TRP A 170 8.10 20.11 -11.30
N TRP A 171 7.59 20.91 -12.24
CA TRP A 171 6.16 21.19 -12.39
C TRP A 171 5.37 19.95 -12.89
N ILE A 172 5.96 19.12 -13.75
CA ILE A 172 5.36 17.83 -14.14
C ILE A 172 5.26 16.91 -12.94
N LEU A 173 6.29 16.82 -12.10
CA LEU A 173 6.26 16.01 -10.87
C LEU A 173 5.15 16.46 -9.92
N LEU A 174 4.95 17.79 -9.79
CA LEU A 174 3.87 18.34 -8.97
C LEU A 174 2.49 17.96 -9.53
N VAL A 175 2.28 18.10 -10.84
CA VAL A 175 1.04 17.69 -11.51
C VAL A 175 0.80 16.19 -11.35
N MET A 176 1.82 15.36 -11.57
CA MET A 176 1.74 13.90 -11.40
C MET A 176 1.36 13.52 -9.96
N LEU A 177 1.95 14.20 -8.96
CA LEU A 177 1.67 13.97 -7.55
C LEU A 177 0.20 14.20 -7.22
N VAL A 178 -0.35 15.34 -7.66
CA VAL A 178 -1.75 15.69 -7.41
C VAL A 178 -2.69 14.77 -8.16
N VAL A 179 -2.46 14.58 -9.46
CA VAL A 179 -3.33 13.77 -10.33
C VAL A 179 -3.34 12.31 -9.87
N LYS A 180 -2.15 11.72 -9.59
CA LYS A 180 -2.07 10.33 -9.11
C LYS A 180 -2.80 10.14 -7.78
N SER A 181 -2.64 11.09 -6.85
CA SER A 181 -3.32 11.04 -5.54
C SER A 181 -4.84 11.11 -5.70
N LEU A 182 -5.35 12.00 -6.55
CA LEU A 182 -6.77 12.16 -6.81
C LEU A 182 -7.36 10.92 -7.52
N LEU A 183 -6.70 10.42 -8.56
CA LEU A 183 -7.17 9.23 -9.29
C LEU A 183 -7.22 8.00 -8.38
N THR A 184 -6.23 7.83 -7.51
CA THR A 184 -6.23 6.71 -6.55
C THR A 184 -7.36 6.85 -5.54
N ALA A 185 -7.60 8.05 -5.01
CA ALA A 185 -8.71 8.31 -4.08
C ALA A 185 -10.07 8.10 -4.75
N LEU A 186 -10.24 8.52 -6.00
CA LEU A 186 -11.44 8.29 -6.81
C LEU A 186 -11.68 6.80 -7.06
N ALA A 187 -10.64 6.05 -7.48
CA ALA A 187 -10.73 4.62 -7.72
C ALA A 187 -11.22 3.86 -6.47
N LEU A 188 -10.65 4.17 -5.31
CA LEU A 188 -11.07 3.58 -4.03
C LEU A 188 -12.51 3.94 -3.64
N SER A 189 -12.97 5.15 -3.97
CA SER A 189 -14.34 5.59 -3.68
C SER A 189 -15.41 4.89 -4.50
N SER A 190 -15.05 4.37 -5.67
CA SER A 190 -15.96 3.68 -6.60
C SER A 190 -16.32 2.26 -6.18
N SER A 191 -15.86 1.78 -5.03
CA SER A 191 -15.97 0.38 -4.57
C SER A 191 -15.18 -0.61 -5.43
N SER A 192 -14.25 -0.13 -6.24
CA SER A 192 -13.27 -0.96 -6.94
C SER A 192 -12.35 -1.62 -5.91
N HIS A 193 -12.24 -2.94 -5.96
CA HIS A 193 -11.34 -3.71 -5.11
C HIS A 193 -9.94 -3.69 -5.74
N GLY A 194 -9.30 -2.54 -5.76
CA GLY A 194 -7.93 -2.37 -6.25
C GLY A 194 -6.91 -2.34 -5.09
N GLY A 195 -5.67 -2.75 -5.38
CA GLY A 195 -4.56 -2.63 -4.44
C GLY A 195 -4.14 -1.16 -4.27
N LEU A 196 -4.03 -0.70 -3.03
CA LEU A 196 -3.58 0.65 -2.70
C LEU A 196 -2.05 0.75 -2.57
N LEU A 197 -1.37 -0.38 -2.39
CA LEU A 197 0.03 -0.44 -2.00
C LEU A 197 0.96 0.13 -3.08
N MET A 198 0.85 -0.35 -4.32
CA MET A 198 1.67 0.16 -5.44
C MET A 198 1.40 1.65 -5.76
N PRO A 199 0.14 2.13 -5.82
CA PRO A 199 -0.14 3.56 -5.95
C PRO A 199 0.48 4.41 -4.83
N THR A 200 0.48 3.92 -3.59
CA THR A 200 1.10 4.62 -2.45
C THR A 200 2.62 4.76 -2.64
N LEU A 201 3.31 3.68 -3.04
CA LEU A 201 4.74 3.74 -3.36
C LEU A 201 5.03 4.71 -4.50
N ALA A 202 4.20 4.72 -5.55
CA ALA A 202 4.37 5.62 -6.68
C ALA A 202 4.18 7.10 -6.29
N ILE A 203 3.17 7.42 -5.48
CA ILE A 203 2.94 8.78 -4.98
C ILE A 203 4.13 9.23 -4.13
N GLY A 204 4.63 8.36 -3.25
CA GLY A 204 5.82 8.61 -2.46
C GLY A 204 7.07 8.83 -3.31
N ALA A 205 7.27 8.02 -4.37
CA ALA A 205 8.37 8.18 -5.31
C ALA A 205 8.32 9.52 -6.06
N ILE A 206 7.14 9.93 -6.52
CA ILE A 206 6.94 11.23 -7.19
C ILE A 206 7.24 12.38 -6.23
N ALA A 207 6.76 12.28 -4.98
CA ALA A 207 7.06 13.29 -3.95
C ALA A 207 8.56 13.32 -3.62
N GLY A 208 9.20 12.16 -3.47
CA GLY A 208 10.64 12.03 -3.28
C GLY A 208 11.45 12.61 -4.45
N ALA A 209 11.02 12.35 -5.69
CA ALA A 209 11.63 12.95 -6.88
C ALA A 209 11.53 14.47 -6.91
N LEU A 210 10.35 15.02 -6.56
CA LEU A 210 10.12 16.46 -6.50
C LEU A 210 11.02 17.12 -5.44
N LEU A 211 11.03 16.57 -4.23
CA LEU A 211 11.83 17.10 -3.12
C LEU A 211 13.32 16.85 -3.34
N GLY A 212 13.70 15.72 -3.97
CA GLY A 212 15.06 15.45 -4.41
C GLY A 212 15.57 16.54 -5.38
N LYS A 213 14.77 16.94 -6.37
CA LYS A 213 15.14 18.07 -7.25
C LYS A 213 15.32 19.38 -6.48
N MET A 214 14.49 19.66 -5.49
CA MET A 214 14.67 20.82 -4.63
C MET A 214 15.96 20.72 -3.81
N ALA A 215 16.30 19.54 -3.30
CA ALA A 215 17.56 19.31 -2.59
C ALA A 215 18.79 19.53 -3.50
N LEU A 216 18.72 19.10 -4.78
CA LEU A 216 19.77 19.37 -5.77
C LEU A 216 19.99 20.86 -5.99
N LEU A 217 18.93 21.68 -6.03
CA LEU A 217 19.04 23.14 -6.12
C LEU A 217 19.69 23.76 -4.86
N LEU A 218 19.62 23.08 -3.72
CA LEU A 218 20.23 23.48 -2.46
C LEU A 218 21.66 22.91 -2.28
N GLY A 219 22.25 22.35 -3.34
CA GLY A 219 23.64 21.91 -3.36
C GLY A 219 23.88 20.43 -3.04
N VAL A 220 22.83 19.60 -2.97
CA VAL A 220 23.00 18.14 -2.89
C VAL A 220 23.42 17.61 -4.26
N PRO A 221 24.47 16.78 -4.37
CA PRO A 221 24.93 16.22 -5.65
C PRO A 221 23.86 15.36 -6.34
N SER A 222 23.84 15.39 -7.68
CA SER A 222 22.83 14.70 -8.50
C SER A 222 22.88 13.17 -8.40
N GLU A 223 23.99 12.60 -7.98
CA GLU A 223 24.14 11.15 -7.75
C GLU A 223 23.18 10.62 -6.66
N TYR A 224 22.73 11.47 -5.73
CA TYR A 224 21.78 11.10 -4.66
C TYR A 224 20.32 11.19 -5.08
N TYR A 225 20.01 11.61 -6.31
CA TYR A 225 18.61 11.76 -6.75
C TYR A 225 17.82 10.45 -6.65
N SER A 226 18.40 9.34 -7.07
CA SER A 226 17.75 8.01 -6.97
C SER A 226 17.44 7.62 -5.52
N LEU A 227 18.28 8.01 -4.56
CA LEU A 227 18.05 7.80 -3.15
C LEU A 227 16.78 8.52 -2.69
N PHE A 228 16.59 9.80 -3.07
CA PHE A 228 15.38 10.56 -2.72
C PHE A 228 14.10 9.93 -3.30
N VAL A 229 14.16 9.40 -4.53
CA VAL A 229 13.02 8.72 -5.17
C VAL A 229 12.61 7.48 -4.39
N ILE A 230 13.57 6.61 -4.06
CA ILE A 230 13.30 5.34 -3.35
C ILE A 230 12.95 5.61 -1.88
N ALA A 231 13.69 6.49 -1.22
CA ALA A 231 13.41 6.89 0.15
C ALA A 231 11.99 7.46 0.26
N GLY A 232 11.63 8.35 -0.68
CA GLY A 232 10.28 8.91 -0.74
C GLY A 232 9.19 7.86 -0.92
N ALA A 233 9.39 6.86 -1.79
CA ALA A 233 8.45 5.76 -1.98
C ALA A 233 8.20 4.99 -0.68
N LEU A 234 9.29 4.57 -0.03
CA LEU A 234 9.23 3.69 1.14
C LEU A 234 8.80 4.42 2.41
N SER A 235 9.26 5.66 2.60
CA SER A 235 8.86 6.49 3.75
C SER A 235 7.39 6.88 3.67
N PHE A 236 6.91 7.25 2.49
CA PHE A 236 5.48 7.53 2.30
C PHE A 236 4.61 6.30 2.53
N PHE A 237 5.05 5.12 2.07
CA PHE A 237 4.39 3.85 2.37
C PHE A 237 4.33 3.60 3.88
N GLY A 238 5.47 3.70 4.59
CA GLY A 238 5.54 3.54 6.04
C GLY A 238 4.64 4.51 6.81
N GLY A 239 4.53 5.77 6.35
CA GLY A 239 3.66 6.78 6.93
C GLY A 239 2.17 6.55 6.68
N VAL A 240 1.79 6.14 5.46
CA VAL A 240 0.38 5.88 5.09
C VAL A 240 -0.17 4.64 5.77
N TYR A 241 0.59 3.54 5.74
CA TYR A 241 0.19 2.26 6.33
C TYR A 241 0.53 2.12 7.81
N ARG A 242 1.35 3.03 8.36
CA ARG A 242 1.87 2.95 9.73
C ARG A 242 2.62 1.66 10.00
N ALA A 243 3.34 1.22 9.00
CA ALA A 243 4.12 -0.01 9.00
C ALA A 243 5.62 0.31 8.78
N PRO A 244 6.29 0.97 9.76
CA PRO A 244 7.68 1.39 9.61
C PRO A 244 8.66 0.21 9.50
N ILE A 245 8.45 -0.88 10.23
CA ILE A 245 9.32 -2.06 10.16
C ILE A 245 9.21 -2.70 8.78
N SER A 246 7.99 -2.84 8.28
CA SER A 246 7.73 -3.36 6.92
C SER A 246 8.38 -2.50 5.85
N ALA A 247 8.33 -1.17 5.99
CA ALA A 247 8.95 -0.25 5.05
C ALA A 247 10.49 -0.37 5.06
N ILE A 248 11.11 -0.51 6.24
CA ILE A 248 12.55 -0.73 6.37
C ILE A 248 12.97 -2.07 5.74
N LEU A 249 12.26 -3.15 6.03
CA LEU A 249 12.53 -4.46 5.45
C LEU A 249 12.34 -4.44 3.93
N LEU A 250 11.30 -3.76 3.46
CA LEU A 250 11.03 -3.59 2.03
C LEU A 250 12.18 -2.82 1.34
N THR A 251 12.80 -1.85 2.03
CA THR A 251 13.99 -1.16 1.51
C THR A 251 15.11 -2.13 1.18
N ILE A 252 15.42 -3.04 2.10
CA ILE A 252 16.49 -4.03 1.94
C ILE A 252 16.16 -4.99 0.79
N GLU A 253 14.96 -5.53 0.81
CA GLU A 253 14.57 -6.59 -0.13
C GLU A 253 14.38 -6.06 -1.56
N LEU A 254 13.83 -4.85 -1.72
CA LEU A 254 13.64 -4.22 -3.05
C LEU A 254 14.95 -3.78 -3.70
N THR A 255 15.85 -3.18 -2.91
CA THR A 255 17.09 -2.61 -3.44
C THR A 255 18.26 -3.61 -3.39
N GLY A 256 18.20 -4.57 -2.48
CA GLY A 256 19.30 -5.50 -2.20
C GLY A 256 20.52 -4.85 -1.57
N ASN A 257 20.37 -3.60 -1.09
CA ASN A 257 21.47 -2.83 -0.52
C ASN A 257 21.16 -2.48 0.94
N ALA A 258 22.00 -2.99 1.84
CA ALA A 258 21.90 -2.70 3.27
C ALA A 258 22.54 -1.35 3.66
N HIS A 259 23.40 -0.76 2.83
CA HIS A 259 24.13 0.45 3.19
C HIS A 259 23.24 1.71 3.33
N GLY A 260 22.14 1.80 2.57
CA GLY A 260 21.18 2.90 2.67
C GLY A 260 20.17 2.80 3.81
N ILE A 261 20.16 1.69 4.58
CA ILE A 261 19.14 1.41 5.59
C ILE A 261 19.10 2.47 6.68
N ALA A 262 20.27 2.88 7.19
CA ALA A 262 20.34 3.85 8.29
C ALA A 262 19.71 5.19 7.88
N THR A 263 19.99 5.65 6.67
CA THR A 263 19.48 6.93 6.13
C THR A 263 17.98 6.84 5.83
N ILE A 264 17.56 5.84 5.04
CA ILE A 264 16.17 5.66 4.66
C ILE A 264 15.33 5.23 5.88
N GLY A 265 15.88 4.39 6.76
CA GLY A 265 15.23 3.99 7.98
C GLY A 265 14.93 5.15 8.93
N ALA A 266 15.89 6.08 9.08
CA ALA A 266 15.67 7.31 9.86
C ALA A 266 14.54 8.15 9.25
N GLU A 267 14.52 8.29 7.93
CA GLU A 267 13.46 9.01 7.21
C GLU A 267 12.09 8.33 7.40
N ILE A 268 12.01 7.00 7.26
CA ILE A 268 10.78 6.24 7.49
C ILE A 268 10.24 6.48 8.88
N ILE A 269 11.11 6.44 9.91
CA ILE A 269 10.72 6.66 11.30
C ILE A 269 10.19 8.08 11.50
N ILE A 270 10.87 9.10 10.94
CA ILE A 270 10.41 10.50 11.02
C ILE A 270 9.05 10.65 10.33
N THR A 271 8.92 10.13 9.12
CA THR A 271 7.65 10.14 8.37
C THR A 271 6.52 9.51 9.16
N PHE A 272 6.79 8.36 9.78
CA PHE A 272 5.84 7.65 10.64
C PHE A 272 5.45 8.50 11.87
N ILE A 273 6.41 9.05 12.60
CA ILE A 273 6.16 9.87 13.80
C ILE A 273 5.32 11.11 13.46
N VAL A 274 5.66 11.80 12.37
CA VAL A 274 4.91 12.98 11.91
C VAL A 274 3.48 12.61 11.51
N ALA A 275 3.32 11.53 10.70
CA ALA A 275 2.01 11.06 10.29
C ALA A 275 1.15 10.61 11.48
N GLU A 276 1.73 9.91 12.46
CA GLU A 276 1.05 9.47 13.68
C GLU A 276 0.60 10.66 14.52
N SER A 277 1.47 11.65 14.71
CA SER A 277 1.18 12.86 15.51
C SER A 277 0.04 13.69 14.92
N LEU A 278 -0.02 13.79 13.57
CA LEU A 278 -1.01 14.62 12.89
C LEU A 278 -2.38 13.92 12.71
N LEU A 279 -2.42 12.59 12.66
CA LEU A 279 -3.66 11.86 12.40
C LEU A 279 -4.52 11.67 13.64
N LYS A 280 -4.04 11.82 14.87
CA LYS A 280 -4.76 11.69 16.18
C LYS A 280 -5.81 10.53 16.27
N ILE A 281 -6.08 9.85 15.16
CA ILE A 281 -7.05 8.76 15.02
C ILE A 281 -6.31 7.58 14.38
N PRO A 282 -6.20 6.41 15.02
CA PRO A 282 -5.57 5.25 14.44
C PRO A 282 -6.27 4.89 13.11
N TYR A 283 -5.48 4.79 12.04
CA TYR A 283 -5.92 4.36 10.69
C TYR A 283 -6.68 3.02 10.73
N ARG A 284 -6.28 2.14 11.63
CA ARG A 284 -6.92 0.88 12.00
C ARG A 284 -8.43 1.00 12.22
N ARG A 285 -8.89 2.02 12.94
CA ARG A 285 -10.33 2.23 13.19
C ARG A 285 -11.15 2.56 11.94
N ILE A 286 -10.50 2.86 10.82
CA ILE A 286 -11.17 3.20 9.56
C ILE A 286 -11.53 1.93 8.80
N PHE A 287 -10.58 1.01 8.68
CA PHE A 287 -10.83 -0.30 8.07
C PHE A 287 -11.76 -1.15 8.94
N ASP A 288 -11.60 -1.12 10.27
CA ASP A 288 -12.51 -1.81 11.20
C ASP A 288 -13.96 -1.29 11.09
N LYS A 289 -14.16 0.01 10.97
CA LYS A 289 -15.50 0.56 10.74
C LYS A 289 -16.10 0.17 9.40
N ILE A 290 -15.30 0.01 8.37
CA ILE A 290 -15.75 -0.45 7.05
C ILE A 290 -16.07 -1.95 7.12
N LYS A 291 -15.24 -2.75 7.81
CA LYS A 291 -15.41 -4.20 7.99
C LYS A 291 -16.62 -4.52 8.88
N THR A 292 -16.78 -3.84 10.00
CA THR A 292 -17.90 -4.02 10.94
C THR A 292 -19.24 -3.61 10.31
N LYS A 293 -19.25 -2.57 9.48
CA LYS A 293 -20.47 -2.14 8.79
C LYS A 293 -20.89 -3.11 7.69
N LYS A 294 -19.94 -3.81 7.06
CA LYS A 294 -20.18 -4.85 6.05
C LYS A 294 -20.71 -6.13 6.70
N ASN A 295 -20.19 -6.52 7.86
CA ASN A 295 -20.68 -7.67 8.62
C ASN A 295 -22.10 -7.43 9.14
N LYS A 296 -22.39 -6.26 9.72
CA LYS A 296 -23.75 -5.90 10.14
C LYS A 296 -24.77 -5.87 8.99
N SER A 297 -24.35 -5.47 7.79
CA SER A 297 -25.20 -5.51 6.58
C SER A 297 -25.45 -6.92 6.08
N ASN A 298 -24.50 -7.82 6.23
CA ASN A 298 -24.63 -9.24 5.86
C ASN A 298 -25.47 -10.00 6.89
N ASP A 299 -25.33 -9.71 8.18
CA ASP A 299 -26.17 -10.30 9.24
C ASP A 299 -27.64 -9.89 9.12
N ILE A 300 -27.92 -8.65 8.73
CA ILE A 300 -29.28 -8.16 8.45
C ILE A 300 -29.86 -8.85 7.21
N LYS A 301 -29.05 -9.11 6.17
CA LYS A 301 -29.49 -9.85 4.99
C LYS A 301 -29.74 -11.32 5.29
N ASN A 302 -28.88 -11.97 6.08
CA ASN A 302 -29.04 -13.38 6.42
C ASN A 302 -30.22 -13.62 7.40
N ASN A 303 -30.46 -12.73 8.34
CA ASN A 303 -31.61 -12.83 9.24
C ASN A 303 -32.93 -12.40 8.59
N GLY A 304 -32.89 -11.65 7.49
CA GLY A 304 -34.06 -11.29 6.69
C GLY A 304 -34.57 -12.44 5.79
N PHE A 305 -33.72 -13.41 5.46
CA PHE A 305 -34.08 -14.56 4.64
C PHE A 305 -34.63 -15.77 5.44
N LEU A 306 -34.58 -15.72 6.78
CA LEU A 306 -35.05 -16.79 7.67
C LEU A 306 -36.45 -16.54 8.26
N LYS A 307 -37.17 -15.51 7.81
CA LYS A 307 -38.58 -15.29 8.13
C LYS A 307 -39.44 -15.45 6.87
N THR A 308 -39.56 -16.66 6.34
CA THR A 308 -40.73 -17.06 5.59
C THR A 308 -41.80 -17.55 6.55
N PRO A 309 -43.02 -17.01 6.51
CA PRO A 309 -44.10 -17.49 7.33
C PRO A 309 -44.72 -18.72 6.67
N LEU A 310 -44.28 -19.86 7.08
CA LEU A 310 -44.98 -21.14 6.85
C LEU A 310 -45.05 -21.85 8.20
N ASP A 311 -46.09 -21.50 8.98
CA ASP A 311 -46.72 -22.38 10.00
C ASP A 311 -47.88 -21.64 10.65
N THR A 312 -48.91 -21.42 9.83
CA THR A 312 -50.27 -21.26 10.35
C THR A 312 -51.17 -22.21 9.53
N HIS A 313 -51.23 -23.44 9.94
CA HIS A 313 -52.39 -24.36 9.78
C HIS A 313 -52.00 -25.73 10.31
N GLN A 314 -52.38 -26.00 11.56
CA GLN A 314 -53.01 -27.28 11.97
C GLN A 314 -53.45 -27.20 13.45
N ASN A 315 -54.79 -27.11 13.59
CA ASN A 315 -55.65 -27.58 14.72
C ASN A 315 -55.16 -27.34 16.15
#